data_0c6e791a1c7c55049f1755d26388337e
#
_entry.id   0c6e791a1c7c55049f1755d26388337e
#
_cell.length_a   1.000
_cell.length_b   1.000
_cell.length_c   1.000
_cell.angle_alpha   90.00
_cell.angle_beta   90.00
_cell.angle_gamma   90.00
#
_symmetry.space_group_name_H-M   'P 1'
#
loop_
_entity.id
_entity.type
_entity.pdbx_description
1 polymer ?
#
loop_
_entity_poly.entity_id
_entity_poly.type
_entity_poly.pdbx_seq_one_letter_code
_entity_poly.pdbx_strand_id
1 'polypeptide(L)'
;MPKQEKGKSHSIRPVSRRPPSWCKYQPEEVEAFIIKLAKEGHPLSSIGTILRDQYAIPLVKPITGKSISDILEGAGLKPSMPEDLGNLIKKAQSLAVHMEKNKKDLHNKRSMQMIEARIYKLSRYYKREGVLPRNWKYEAKIASVS
;
A
#
# COMPACT_ATOMS: atom_id res chain seq x y z
N MET A 1 -8.93 -21.53 -1.37
CA MET A 1 -9.41 -20.19 -0.95
C MET A 1 -9.10 -20.04 0.53
N PRO A 2 -8.56 -18.91 1.00
CA PRO A 2 -8.42 -18.69 2.44
C PRO A 2 -9.82 -18.75 3.06
N LYS A 3 -9.94 -19.42 4.20
CA LYS A 3 -11.19 -19.44 4.97
C LYS A 3 -11.54 -18.00 5.32
N GLN A 4 -12.75 -17.56 4.99
CA GLN A 4 -13.25 -16.28 5.48
C GLN A 4 -13.32 -16.34 7.00
N GLU A 5 -12.71 -15.36 7.65
CA GLU A 5 -12.87 -15.20 9.08
C GLU A 5 -14.35 -14.99 9.40
N LYS A 6 -14.90 -15.82 10.26
CA LYS A 6 -16.31 -15.74 10.66
C LYS A 6 -16.57 -14.62 11.67
N GLY A 7 -15.53 -14.02 12.23
CA GLY A 7 -15.62 -12.93 13.18
C GLY A 7 -16.08 -11.64 12.49
N LYS A 8 -17.00 -10.91 13.14
CA LYS A 8 -17.49 -9.59 12.69
C LYS A 8 -16.86 -8.43 13.47
N SER A 9 -15.96 -8.72 14.38
CA SER A 9 -15.23 -7.72 15.17
C SER A 9 -14.14 -7.10 14.34
N HIS A 10 -14.22 -5.79 14.08
CA HIS A 10 -13.22 -5.01 13.36
C HIS A 10 -13.30 -3.56 13.81
N SER A 11 -12.22 -2.81 13.58
CA SER A 11 -12.18 -1.38 13.86
C SER A 11 -13.16 -0.62 12.97
N ILE A 12 -13.98 0.21 13.58
CA ILE A 12 -14.94 1.05 12.87
C ILE A 12 -14.43 2.50 12.90
N ARG A 13 -14.44 3.16 11.74
CA ARG A 13 -14.09 4.57 11.65
C ARG A 13 -15.16 5.42 12.33
N PRO A 14 -14.77 6.53 13.01
CA PRO A 14 -15.74 7.47 13.55
C PRO A 14 -16.72 7.94 12.48
N VAL A 15 -18.01 8.04 12.83
CA VAL A 15 -19.06 8.52 11.94
C VAL A 15 -18.90 10.02 11.65
N SER A 16 -18.38 10.77 12.63
CA SER A 16 -18.13 12.21 12.50
C SER A 16 -17.04 12.49 11.46
N ARG A 17 -17.32 13.41 10.55
CA ARG A 17 -16.36 13.94 9.58
C ARG A 17 -15.61 15.17 10.10
N ARG A 18 -15.85 15.58 11.34
CA ARG A 18 -15.17 16.71 11.98
C ARG A 18 -13.96 16.20 12.76
N PRO A 19 -12.89 17.00 12.87
CA PRO A 19 -11.77 16.65 13.75
C PRO A 19 -12.27 16.58 15.19
N PRO A 20 -11.77 15.63 16.00
CA PRO A 20 -12.11 15.55 17.42
C PRO A 20 -11.63 16.81 18.16
N SER A 21 -12.36 17.22 19.20
CA SER A 21 -12.03 18.41 19.99
C SER A 21 -10.67 18.34 20.71
N TRP A 22 -10.19 17.13 20.96
CA TRP A 22 -8.88 16.90 21.59
C TRP A 22 -7.69 16.98 20.61
N CYS A 23 -7.94 16.89 19.29
CA CYS A 23 -6.91 17.00 18.27
C CYS A 23 -6.65 18.47 17.94
N LYS A 24 -5.55 19.02 18.47
CA LYS A 24 -5.21 20.46 18.34
C LYS A 24 -4.28 20.78 17.16
N TYR A 25 -3.86 19.78 16.37
CA TYR A 25 -2.97 19.98 15.25
C TYR A 25 -3.59 20.81 14.15
N GLN A 26 -2.83 21.76 13.63
CA GLN A 26 -3.21 22.56 12.47
C GLN A 26 -3.03 21.74 11.18
N PRO A 27 -3.82 22.01 10.13
CA PRO A 27 -3.74 21.31 8.85
C PRO A 27 -2.31 21.29 8.25
N GLU A 28 -1.60 22.40 8.35
CA GLU A 28 -0.24 22.58 7.83
C GLU A 28 0.79 21.70 8.56
N GLU A 29 0.66 21.55 9.87
CA GLU A 29 1.51 20.66 10.68
C GLU A 29 1.32 19.20 10.28
N VAL A 30 0.06 18.80 10.06
CA VAL A 30 -0.26 17.44 9.63
C VAL A 30 0.30 17.16 8.23
N GLU A 31 0.21 18.11 7.31
CA GLU A 31 0.80 18.01 5.98
C GLU A 31 2.34 17.89 6.07
N ALA A 32 2.99 18.67 6.94
CA ALA A 32 4.43 18.58 7.16
C ALA A 32 4.86 17.21 7.72
N PHE A 33 4.11 16.64 8.68
CA PHE A 33 4.38 15.29 9.19
C PHE A 33 4.26 14.23 8.10
N ILE A 34 3.25 14.33 7.23
CA ILE A 34 3.06 13.40 6.11
C ILE A 34 4.26 13.45 5.16
N ILE A 35 4.69 14.64 4.78
CA ILE A 35 5.82 14.84 3.88
C ILE A 35 7.12 14.30 4.53
N LYS A 36 7.33 14.55 5.82
CA LYS A 36 8.47 14.04 6.57
C LYS A 36 8.51 12.51 6.54
N LEU A 37 7.42 11.84 6.92
CA LEU A 37 7.33 10.38 6.95
C LEU A 37 7.49 9.76 5.55
N ALA A 38 6.98 10.42 4.51
CA ALA A 38 7.18 9.96 3.13
C ALA A 38 8.65 10.06 2.69
N LYS A 39 9.38 11.12 3.09
CA LYS A 39 10.82 11.26 2.85
C LYS A 39 11.65 10.23 3.61
N GLU A 40 11.19 9.80 4.78
CA GLU A 40 11.79 8.70 5.56
C GLU A 40 11.56 7.32 4.90
N GLY A 41 10.77 7.24 3.83
CA GLY A 41 10.51 6.02 3.07
C GLY A 41 9.33 5.19 3.55
N HIS A 42 8.49 5.72 4.42
CA HIS A 42 7.28 5.03 4.86
C HIS A 42 6.25 4.94 3.74
N PRO A 43 5.63 3.76 3.52
CA PRO A 43 4.57 3.61 2.54
C PRO A 43 3.29 4.37 2.97
N LEU A 44 2.48 4.76 1.99
CA LEU A 44 1.24 5.53 2.19
C LEU A 44 0.32 4.93 3.26
N SER A 45 0.17 3.61 3.26
CA SER A 45 -0.66 2.89 4.24
C SER A 45 -0.12 3.00 5.65
N SER A 46 1.21 2.94 5.83
CA SER A 46 1.87 3.05 7.14
C SER A 46 1.85 4.48 7.68
N ILE A 47 1.96 5.50 6.83
CA ILE A 47 1.91 6.91 7.26
C ILE A 47 0.66 7.19 8.08
N GLY A 48 -0.52 6.75 7.59
CA GLY A 48 -1.77 6.95 8.33
C GLY A 48 -1.81 6.23 9.68
N THR A 49 -1.18 5.05 9.77
CA THR A 49 -1.08 4.30 11.04
C THR A 49 -0.11 4.98 12.01
N ILE A 50 1.04 5.44 11.54
CA ILE A 50 2.02 6.16 12.35
C ILE A 50 1.42 7.46 12.90
N LEU A 51 0.72 8.23 12.08
CA LEU A 51 0.04 9.46 12.52
C LEU A 51 -0.99 9.18 13.62
N ARG A 52 -1.73 8.09 13.51
CA ARG A 52 -2.71 7.68 14.53
C ARG A 52 -2.03 7.26 15.83
N ASP A 53 -0.98 6.44 15.75
CA ASP A 53 -0.41 5.75 16.91
C ASP A 53 0.65 6.59 17.64
N GLN A 54 1.42 7.38 16.91
CA GLN A 54 2.51 8.20 17.50
C GLN A 54 2.13 9.65 17.72
N TYR A 55 1.31 10.21 16.82
CA TYR A 55 0.92 11.64 16.87
C TYR A 55 -0.53 11.85 17.32
N ALA A 56 -1.24 10.78 17.65
CA ALA A 56 -2.66 10.84 18.05
C ALA A 56 -3.57 11.57 17.03
N ILE A 57 -3.24 11.50 15.74
CA ILE A 57 -4.05 12.06 14.65
C ILE A 57 -4.94 10.96 14.07
N PRO A 58 -6.22 10.90 14.41
CA PRO A 58 -7.07 9.74 14.10
C PRO A 58 -7.36 9.60 12.61
N LEU A 59 -7.58 10.72 11.92
CA LEU A 59 -7.85 10.76 10.49
C LEU A 59 -7.32 12.07 9.90
N VAL A 60 -6.59 11.99 8.81
CA VAL A 60 -5.99 13.14 8.12
C VAL A 60 -7.05 13.99 7.42
N LYS A 61 -7.94 13.34 6.63
CA LYS A 61 -8.90 14.05 5.79
C LYS A 61 -9.85 15.01 6.52
N PRO A 62 -10.34 14.73 7.74
CA PRO A 62 -11.16 15.70 8.49
C PRO A 62 -10.41 16.96 8.92
N ILE A 63 -9.07 16.88 9.06
CA ILE A 63 -8.23 18.00 9.52
C ILE A 63 -7.76 18.83 8.32
N THR A 64 -7.19 18.15 7.29
CA THR A 64 -6.56 18.84 6.15
C THR A 64 -7.52 19.06 4.96
N GLY A 65 -8.67 18.39 4.95
CA GLY A 65 -9.59 18.38 3.79
C GLY A 65 -9.12 17.49 2.63
N LYS A 66 -7.85 17.11 2.61
CA LYS A 66 -7.19 16.34 1.53
C LYS A 66 -6.89 14.90 1.97
N SER A 67 -6.72 13.99 1.02
CA SER A 67 -6.18 12.66 1.31
C SER A 67 -4.66 12.69 1.41
N ILE A 68 -4.05 11.68 2.05
CA ILE A 68 -2.58 11.53 2.11
C ILE A 68 -2.00 11.48 0.69
N SER A 69 -2.66 10.79 -0.23
CA SER A 69 -2.23 10.69 -1.63
C SER A 69 -2.20 12.05 -2.33
N ASP A 70 -3.24 12.88 -2.12
CA ASP A 70 -3.33 14.21 -2.75
C ASP A 70 -2.26 15.15 -2.20
N ILE A 71 -1.97 15.07 -0.89
CA ILE A 71 -0.92 15.86 -0.24
C ILE A 71 0.46 15.49 -0.82
N LEU A 72 0.75 14.19 -0.96
CA LEU A 72 2.01 13.73 -1.53
C LEU A 72 2.12 13.97 -3.03
N GLU A 73 1.01 13.97 -3.76
CA GLU A 73 0.97 14.37 -5.17
C GLU A 73 1.34 15.86 -5.32
N GLY A 74 0.75 16.72 -4.49
CA GLY A 74 1.10 18.15 -4.45
C GLY A 74 2.56 18.41 -4.06
N ALA A 75 3.16 17.54 -3.24
CA ALA A 75 4.57 17.61 -2.86
C ALA A 75 5.54 16.92 -3.86
N GLY A 76 5.03 16.33 -4.96
CA GLY A 76 5.84 15.59 -5.94
C GLY A 76 6.42 14.26 -5.42
N LEU A 77 5.91 13.74 -4.32
CA LEU A 77 6.37 12.51 -3.66
C LEU A 77 5.45 11.31 -3.90
N LYS A 78 4.52 11.41 -4.83
CA LYS A 78 3.62 10.30 -5.17
C LYS A 78 4.41 9.15 -5.80
N PRO A 79 4.28 7.91 -5.30
CA PRO A 79 4.95 6.78 -5.91
C PRO A 79 4.39 6.51 -7.32
N SER A 80 5.27 6.13 -8.24
CA SER A 80 4.92 5.83 -9.65
C SER A 80 4.04 4.57 -9.81
N MET A 81 4.05 3.69 -8.81
CA MET A 81 3.30 2.44 -8.79
C MET A 81 2.43 2.36 -7.54
N PRO A 82 1.19 1.86 -7.65
CA PRO A 82 0.34 1.59 -6.50
C PRO A 82 1.02 0.65 -5.49
N GLU A 83 0.92 0.97 -4.20
CA GLU A 83 1.61 0.26 -3.11
C GLU A 83 1.23 -1.23 -3.06
N ASP A 84 -0.04 -1.55 -3.23
CA ASP A 84 -0.56 -2.91 -3.20
C ASP A 84 0.02 -3.78 -4.32
N LEU A 85 0.13 -3.24 -5.54
CA LEU A 85 0.77 -3.89 -6.66
C LEU A 85 2.27 -4.07 -6.42
N GLY A 86 2.95 -3.04 -5.92
CA GLY A 86 4.37 -3.09 -5.56
C GLY A 86 4.67 -4.16 -4.51
N ASN A 87 3.82 -4.27 -3.49
CA ASN A 87 3.97 -5.29 -2.45
C ASN A 87 3.75 -6.71 -2.97
N LEU A 88 2.81 -6.92 -3.90
CA LEU A 88 2.63 -8.22 -4.55
C LEU A 88 3.82 -8.59 -5.42
N ILE A 89 4.40 -7.65 -6.15
CA ILE A 89 5.60 -7.87 -6.98
C ILE A 89 6.80 -8.24 -6.10
N LYS A 90 7.04 -7.51 -5.00
CA LYS A 90 8.11 -7.84 -4.05
C LYS A 90 7.93 -9.25 -3.48
N LYS A 91 6.71 -9.63 -3.14
CA LYS A 91 6.40 -10.98 -2.64
C LYS A 91 6.61 -12.05 -3.71
N ALA A 92 6.25 -11.79 -4.96
CA ALA A 92 6.52 -12.70 -6.07
C ALA A 92 8.02 -12.89 -6.30
N GLN A 93 8.82 -11.82 -6.25
CA GLN A 93 10.27 -11.86 -6.35
C GLN A 93 10.91 -12.70 -5.23
N SER A 94 10.50 -12.49 -3.98
CA SER A 94 10.99 -13.29 -2.83
C SER A 94 10.68 -14.78 -2.99
N LEU A 95 9.49 -15.11 -3.52
CA LEU A 95 9.11 -16.49 -3.79
C LEU A 95 9.90 -17.07 -4.98
N ALA A 96 10.19 -16.28 -6.01
CA ALA A 96 11.02 -16.73 -7.13
C ALA A 96 12.42 -17.13 -6.65
N VAL A 97 13.07 -16.29 -5.85
CA VAL A 97 14.39 -16.59 -5.24
C VAL A 97 14.33 -17.85 -4.36
N HIS A 98 13.24 -18.02 -3.59
CA HIS A 98 13.05 -19.24 -2.79
C HIS A 98 12.93 -20.49 -3.68
N MET A 99 12.17 -20.41 -4.78
CA MET A 99 11.95 -21.53 -5.70
C MET A 99 13.23 -21.93 -6.48
N GLU A 100 14.14 -21.01 -6.72
CA GLU A 100 15.45 -21.32 -7.31
C GLU A 100 16.25 -22.27 -6.42
N LYS A 101 16.22 -22.03 -5.10
CA LYS A 101 16.92 -22.86 -4.10
C LYS A 101 16.14 -24.14 -3.78
N ASN A 102 14.81 -24.10 -3.81
CA ASN A 102 13.92 -25.18 -3.35
C ASN A 102 12.99 -25.65 -4.47
N LYS A 103 13.53 -26.22 -5.54
CA LYS A 103 12.79 -26.64 -6.75
C LYS A 103 11.66 -27.64 -6.48
N LYS A 104 11.74 -28.42 -5.39
CA LYS A 104 10.76 -29.46 -5.01
C LYS A 104 9.59 -28.92 -4.17
N ASP A 105 9.58 -27.64 -3.81
CA ASP A 105 8.52 -27.05 -2.98
C ASP A 105 7.27 -26.74 -3.81
N LEU A 106 6.40 -27.74 -3.94
CA LEU A 106 5.16 -27.65 -4.69
C LEU A 106 4.14 -26.69 -4.05
N HIS A 107 4.20 -26.50 -2.73
CA HIS A 107 3.29 -25.59 -2.02
C HIS A 107 3.60 -24.13 -2.39
N ASN A 108 4.85 -23.73 -2.33
CA ASN A 108 5.26 -22.38 -2.72
C ASN A 108 5.17 -22.15 -4.23
N LYS A 109 5.35 -23.17 -5.06
CA LYS A 109 5.08 -23.07 -6.51
C LYS A 109 3.62 -22.69 -6.77
N ARG A 110 2.67 -23.32 -6.08
CA ARG A 110 1.24 -22.98 -6.18
C ARG A 110 0.95 -21.55 -5.64
N SER A 111 1.60 -21.19 -4.53
CA SER A 111 1.48 -19.84 -3.96
C SER A 111 1.96 -18.76 -4.91
N MET A 112 3.08 -18.99 -5.61
CA MET A 112 3.62 -18.10 -6.64
C MET A 112 2.63 -17.90 -7.78
N GLN A 113 2.06 -18.96 -8.33
CA GLN A 113 1.04 -18.87 -9.38
C GLN A 113 -0.18 -18.07 -8.94
N MET A 114 -0.62 -18.21 -7.67
CA MET A 114 -1.73 -17.43 -7.14
C MET A 114 -1.39 -15.95 -7.00
N ILE A 115 -0.16 -15.61 -6.62
CA ILE A 115 0.29 -14.22 -6.52
C ILE A 115 0.39 -13.60 -7.92
N GLU A 116 0.96 -14.29 -8.88
CA GLU A 116 1.03 -13.83 -10.28
C GLU A 116 -0.37 -13.58 -10.86
N ALA A 117 -1.32 -14.50 -10.62
CA ALA A 117 -2.71 -14.29 -11.03
C ALA A 117 -3.35 -13.05 -10.39
N ARG A 118 -3.00 -12.73 -9.13
CA ARG A 118 -3.44 -11.49 -8.46
C ARG A 118 -2.80 -10.26 -9.09
N ILE A 119 -1.49 -10.30 -9.39
CA ILE A 119 -0.78 -9.22 -10.09
C ILE A 119 -1.44 -8.92 -11.43
N TYR A 120 -1.74 -9.94 -12.24
CA TYR A 120 -2.44 -9.76 -13.52
C TYR A 120 -3.84 -9.15 -13.37
N LYS A 121 -4.61 -9.59 -12.39
CA LYS A 121 -5.95 -9.02 -12.13
C LYS A 121 -5.85 -7.56 -11.71
N LEU A 122 -4.93 -7.24 -10.81
CA LEU A 122 -4.75 -5.89 -10.27
C LEU A 122 -4.17 -4.94 -11.33
N SER A 123 -3.22 -5.41 -12.13
CA SER A 123 -2.67 -4.62 -13.24
C SER A 123 -3.73 -4.27 -14.29
N ARG A 124 -4.65 -5.21 -14.59
CA ARG A 124 -5.78 -4.95 -15.50
C ARG A 124 -6.72 -3.87 -14.93
N TYR A 125 -6.98 -3.90 -13.63
CA TYR A 125 -7.77 -2.89 -12.95
C TYR A 125 -7.10 -1.51 -13.07
N TYR A 126 -5.83 -1.37 -12.68
CA TYR A 126 -5.12 -0.09 -12.73
C TYR A 126 -4.90 0.45 -14.15
N LYS A 127 -4.81 -0.41 -15.16
CA LYS A 127 -4.82 0.03 -16.56
C LYS A 127 -6.17 0.62 -16.98
N ARG A 128 -7.26 0.05 -16.53
CA ARG A 128 -8.60 0.54 -16.80
C ARG A 128 -8.86 1.88 -16.12
N GLU A 129 -8.39 2.03 -14.89
CA GLU A 129 -8.48 3.28 -14.12
C GLU A 129 -7.46 4.35 -14.57
N GLY A 130 -6.57 4.04 -15.52
CA GLY A 130 -5.57 4.97 -16.04
C GLY A 130 -4.39 5.26 -15.10
N VAL A 131 -4.27 4.54 -13.99
CA VAL A 131 -3.17 4.67 -13.02
C VAL A 131 -1.88 4.06 -13.56
N LEU A 132 -2.00 2.99 -14.36
CA LEU A 132 -0.88 2.38 -15.05
C LEU A 132 -0.99 2.60 -16.56
N PRO A 133 0.14 2.76 -17.27
CA PRO A 133 0.14 2.86 -18.72
C PRO A 133 -0.38 1.57 -19.36
N ARG A 134 -1.04 1.66 -20.50
CA ARG A 134 -1.65 0.51 -21.19
C ARG A 134 -0.63 -0.56 -21.62
N ASN A 135 0.58 -0.14 -21.93
CA ASN A 135 1.69 -1.01 -22.31
C ASN A 135 2.42 -1.66 -21.12
N TRP A 136 2.11 -1.30 -19.86
CA TRP A 136 2.75 -1.89 -18.70
C TRP A 136 2.53 -3.42 -18.67
N LYS A 137 3.58 -4.19 -18.51
CA LYS A 137 3.54 -5.64 -18.38
C LYS A 137 4.29 -6.07 -17.13
N TYR A 138 3.79 -7.07 -16.44
CA TYR A 138 4.53 -7.72 -15.39
C TYR A 138 5.56 -8.66 -16.01
N GLU A 139 6.82 -8.38 -15.81
CA GLU A 139 7.92 -9.28 -16.12
C GLU A 139 8.38 -9.95 -14.84
N ALA A 140 8.28 -11.26 -14.78
CA ALA A 140 8.86 -12.06 -13.71
C ALA A 140 10.38 -12.00 -13.86
N LYS A 141 11.03 -10.93 -13.37
CA LYS A 141 12.49 -10.90 -13.27
C LYS A 141 12.88 -11.88 -12.18
N ILE A 142 13.31 -13.06 -12.59
CA ILE A 142 14.19 -13.90 -11.81
C ILE A 142 15.45 -13.05 -11.68
N ALA A 143 15.72 -12.53 -10.47
CA ALA A 143 16.96 -11.84 -10.23
C ALA A 143 18.07 -12.88 -10.39
N SER A 144 18.73 -12.87 -11.55
CA SER A 144 20.02 -13.52 -11.70
C SER A 144 20.95 -12.82 -10.72
N VAL A 145 21.17 -13.47 -9.59
CA VAL A 145 22.26 -13.10 -8.66
C VAL A 145 23.54 -13.49 -9.37
N SER A 146 24.21 -12.50 -9.95
CA SER A 146 25.60 -12.56 -10.33
C SER A 146 26.46 -12.58 -9.08
#